data_2374522b542756a796292d60afca8bd8
#
_entry.id   2374522b542756a796292d60afca8bd8
#
_cell.length_a   1.000
_cell.length_b   1.000
_cell.length_c   1.000
_cell.angle_alpha   90.00
_cell.angle_beta   90.00
_cell.angle_gamma   90.00
#
_symmetry.space_group_name_H-M   'P 1'
#
loop_
_entity.id
_entity.type
_entity.pdbx_description
1 polymer ?
#
loop_
_entity_poly.entity_id
_entity_poly.type
_entity_poly.pdbx_seq_one_letter_code
_entity_poly.pdbx_strand_id
1 'polypeptide(L)'
;MRTFDLAPLYRSTVGFDRLFSLLDQGSDGAAPSYPPYNIERTGENAYRVSVAVAGFYEPELSVVAKENTLTIRGEKNAKEEEKRGDVLYQGIAARTFERVFQLADFVQVKGASLENGLLHVDLVREIPEAKKPRSIPINGKAIEHQKQAA
;
A
#
# COMPACT_ATOMS: atom_id res chain seq x y z
N MET A 1 -20.29 19.85 17.26
CA MET A 1 -19.04 19.88 16.50
C MET A 1 -18.78 18.53 15.88
N ARG A 2 -18.77 18.47 14.57
CA ARG A 2 -18.40 17.25 13.89
C ARG A 2 -16.89 17.18 13.79
N THR A 3 -16.30 16.27 14.53
CA THR A 3 -14.91 15.91 14.31
C THR A 3 -14.85 15.03 13.07
N PHE A 4 -14.19 15.51 12.06
CA PHE A 4 -13.93 14.68 10.88
C PHE A 4 -12.94 13.59 11.26
N ASP A 5 -13.39 12.34 11.18
CA ASP A 5 -12.52 11.21 11.33
C ASP A 5 -11.73 11.03 10.02
N LEU A 6 -10.48 11.43 10.03
CA LEU A 6 -9.60 11.30 8.87
C LEU A 6 -8.92 9.92 8.80
N ALA A 7 -9.13 9.07 9.82
CA ALA A 7 -8.51 7.76 9.88
C ALA A 7 -8.78 6.90 8.64
N PRO A 8 -10.01 6.84 8.07
CA PRO A 8 -10.24 6.08 6.85
C PRO A 8 -9.48 6.60 5.63
N LEU A 9 -9.10 7.88 5.61
CA LEU A 9 -8.39 8.47 4.48
C LEU A 9 -6.93 8.06 4.42
N TYR A 10 -6.24 7.99 5.57
CA TYR A 10 -4.83 7.65 5.58
C TYR A 10 -4.53 6.19 5.87
N ARG A 11 -5.52 5.37 6.25
CA ARG A 11 -5.34 3.91 6.39
C ARG A 11 -5.03 3.21 5.08
N SER A 12 -5.46 3.78 3.96
CA SER A 12 -5.24 3.24 2.63
C SER A 12 -4.18 3.99 1.85
N THR A 13 -3.25 4.68 2.54
CA THR A 13 -2.22 5.48 1.89
C THR A 13 -0.83 4.99 2.25
N VAL A 14 0.07 5.10 1.29
CA VAL A 14 1.46 4.64 1.42
C VAL A 14 2.40 5.79 1.07
N GLY A 15 3.40 6.02 1.93
CA GLY A 15 4.41 7.05 1.71
C GLY A 15 4.11 8.39 2.38
N PHE A 16 3.00 8.50 3.11
CA PHE A 16 2.61 9.70 3.84
C PHE A 16 2.85 9.58 5.36
N ASP A 17 3.71 8.67 5.77
CA ASP A 17 3.93 8.31 7.17
C ASP A 17 4.32 9.50 8.06
N ARG A 18 5.09 10.46 7.54
CA ARG A 18 5.45 11.66 8.29
C ARG A 18 4.25 12.55 8.60
N LEU A 19 3.31 12.64 7.67
CA LEU A 19 2.09 13.41 7.86
C LEU A 19 1.17 12.71 8.87
N PHE A 20 1.10 11.38 8.80
CA PHE A 20 0.23 10.59 9.67
C PHE A 20 0.67 10.60 11.12
N SER A 21 1.97 10.64 11.39
CA SER A 21 2.47 10.73 12.76
C SER A 21 2.04 12.02 13.46
N LEU A 22 1.77 13.07 12.70
CA LEU A 22 1.26 14.33 13.22
C LEU A 22 -0.25 14.32 13.46
N LEU A 23 -0.97 13.49 12.72
CA LEU A 23 -2.44 13.42 12.78
C LEU A 23 -2.96 12.31 13.68
N ASP A 24 -2.13 11.34 13.99
CA ASP A 24 -2.54 10.08 14.64
C ASP A 24 -2.60 10.15 16.18
N GLN A 25 -2.56 11.33 16.75
CA GLN A 25 -2.63 11.47 18.20
C GLN A 25 -4.04 11.27 18.79
N GLY A 26 -4.95 10.64 18.09
CA GLY A 26 -6.30 10.57 18.64
C GLY A 26 -7.30 9.59 18.04
N SER A 27 -6.91 8.71 17.14
CA SER A 27 -7.90 7.81 16.55
C SER A 27 -7.72 6.37 17.01
N ASP A 28 -8.38 6.03 18.09
CA ASP A 28 -8.61 4.65 18.48
C ASP A 28 -9.72 4.03 17.64
N GLY A 29 -9.31 3.14 16.74
CA GLY A 29 -10.08 1.97 16.44
C GLY A 29 -11.43 2.07 15.74
N ALA A 30 -11.47 2.46 14.47
CA ALA A 30 -12.54 1.98 13.61
C ALA A 30 -12.32 0.49 13.31
N ALA A 31 -13.39 -0.31 13.27
CA ALA A 31 -13.30 -1.72 12.94
C ALA A 31 -12.61 -1.92 11.58
N PRO A 32 -11.65 -2.85 11.50
CA PRO A 32 -10.99 -3.10 10.22
C PRO A 32 -11.99 -3.62 9.20
N SER A 33 -11.97 -3.01 8.02
CA SER A 33 -12.78 -3.49 6.90
C SER A 33 -12.10 -4.71 6.25
N TYR A 34 -12.91 -5.52 5.59
CA TYR A 34 -12.43 -6.72 4.92
C TYR A 34 -11.82 -6.39 3.55
N PRO A 35 -10.69 -6.98 3.16
CA PRO A 35 -9.83 -7.83 3.98
C PRO A 35 -8.90 -7.02 4.87
N PRO A 36 -8.45 -7.58 6.01
CA PRO A 36 -7.46 -6.91 6.85
C PRO A 36 -6.14 -6.73 6.10
N TYR A 37 -5.45 -5.64 6.39
CA TYR A 37 -4.17 -5.35 5.77
C TYR A 37 -3.24 -4.62 6.73
N ASN A 38 -1.95 -4.72 6.47
CA ASN A 38 -0.92 -3.96 7.15
C ASN A 38 -0.15 -3.12 6.13
N ILE A 39 0.27 -1.94 6.54
CA ILE A 39 1.22 -1.14 5.78
C ILE A 39 2.44 -0.96 6.67
N GLU A 40 3.60 -1.45 6.20
CA GLU A 40 4.85 -1.40 6.95
C GLU A 40 5.88 -0.57 6.19
N ARG A 41 6.69 0.15 6.94
CA ARG A 41 7.88 0.77 6.42
C ARG A 41 9.03 -0.20 6.64
N THR A 42 9.57 -0.78 5.57
CA THR A 42 10.62 -1.80 5.64
C THR A 42 12.03 -1.22 5.50
N GLY A 43 12.12 0.03 5.10
CA GLY A 43 13.38 0.76 4.97
C GLY A 43 13.11 2.23 4.83
N GLU A 44 14.14 3.04 4.65
CA GLU A 44 14.00 4.50 4.55
C GLU A 44 13.05 4.92 3.41
N ASN A 45 13.15 4.24 2.28
CA ASN A 45 12.30 4.49 1.11
C ASN A 45 11.60 3.21 0.63
N ALA A 46 11.36 2.28 1.54
CA ALA A 46 10.76 1.00 1.20
C ALA A 46 9.54 0.72 2.08
N TYR A 47 8.51 0.18 1.46
CA TYR A 47 7.25 -0.10 2.12
C TYR A 47 6.73 -1.48 1.70
N ARG A 48 5.89 -2.06 2.53
CA ARG A 48 5.20 -3.31 2.21
C ARG A 48 3.75 -3.21 2.64
N VAL A 49 2.86 -3.53 1.71
CA VAL A 49 1.44 -3.74 2.01
C VAL A 49 1.22 -5.25 2.09
N SER A 50 0.65 -5.70 3.18
CA SER A 50 0.31 -7.11 3.38
C SER A 50 -1.19 -7.25 3.57
N VAL A 51 -1.83 -8.03 2.73
CA VAL A 51 -3.28 -8.23 2.75
C VAL A 51 -3.58 -9.68 3.12
N ALA A 52 -4.44 -9.88 4.10
CA ALA A 52 -4.86 -11.22 4.52
C ALA A 52 -5.84 -11.78 3.49
N VAL A 53 -5.37 -12.74 2.70
CA VAL A 53 -6.12 -13.34 1.60
C VAL A 53 -6.24 -14.85 1.76
N ALA A 54 -6.41 -15.30 2.99
CA ALA A 54 -6.56 -16.72 3.28
C ALA A 54 -7.75 -17.29 2.50
N GLY A 55 -7.54 -18.40 1.81
CA GLY A 55 -8.56 -19.03 0.98
C GLY A 55 -8.57 -18.59 -0.47
N PHE A 56 -7.73 -17.62 -0.86
CA PHE A 56 -7.59 -17.20 -2.25
C PHE A 56 -6.40 -17.90 -2.91
N TYR A 57 -6.59 -18.29 -4.14
CA TYR A 57 -5.50 -18.78 -5.00
C TYR A 57 -4.95 -17.61 -5.82
N GLU A 58 -3.69 -17.75 -6.25
CA GLU A 58 -3.02 -16.71 -7.02
C GLU A 58 -3.81 -16.22 -8.25
N PRO A 59 -4.42 -17.12 -9.09
CA PRO A 59 -5.22 -16.66 -10.23
C PRO A 59 -6.46 -15.85 -9.86
N GLU A 60 -6.93 -15.94 -8.62
CA GLU A 60 -8.08 -15.18 -8.13
C GLU A 60 -7.72 -13.77 -7.70
N LEU A 61 -6.42 -13.47 -7.57
CA LEU A 61 -5.92 -12.21 -7.09
C LEU A 61 -5.35 -11.36 -8.23
N SER A 62 -5.55 -10.05 -8.12
CA SER A 62 -5.07 -9.08 -9.09
C SER A 62 -4.47 -7.89 -8.37
N VAL A 63 -3.29 -7.45 -8.80
CA VAL A 63 -2.61 -6.26 -8.29
C VAL A 63 -2.34 -5.34 -9.47
N VAL A 64 -2.92 -4.15 -9.44
CA VAL A 64 -2.77 -3.16 -10.51
C VAL A 64 -2.28 -1.84 -9.92
N ALA A 65 -1.19 -1.34 -10.43
CA ALA A 65 -0.67 -0.01 -10.10
C ALA A 65 -0.89 0.91 -11.29
N LYS A 66 -1.58 2.01 -11.07
CA LYS A 66 -1.82 3.03 -12.07
C LYS A 66 -1.65 4.40 -11.45
N GLU A 67 -0.69 5.17 -11.98
CA GLU A 67 -0.36 6.47 -11.44
C GLU A 67 -0.05 6.37 -9.94
N ASN A 68 -0.75 7.12 -9.11
CA ASN A 68 -0.56 7.11 -7.66
C ASN A 68 -1.56 6.20 -6.94
N THR A 69 -2.06 5.18 -7.62
CA THR A 69 -3.07 4.28 -7.08
C THR A 69 -2.66 2.82 -7.21
N LEU A 70 -2.76 2.09 -6.12
CA LEU A 70 -2.57 0.65 -6.08
C LEU A 70 -3.92 0.01 -5.81
N THR A 71 -4.38 -0.85 -6.71
CA THR A 71 -5.63 -1.59 -6.56
C THR A 71 -5.35 -3.06 -6.40
N ILE A 72 -5.87 -3.64 -5.34
CA ILE A 72 -5.76 -5.07 -5.05
C ILE A 72 -7.18 -5.65 -5.07
N ARG A 73 -7.42 -6.62 -5.94
CA ARG A 73 -8.71 -7.29 -6.07
C ARG A 73 -8.57 -8.78 -5.84
N GLY A 74 -9.59 -9.35 -5.21
CA GLY A 74 -9.75 -10.78 -5.11
C GLY A 74 -11.14 -11.18 -5.57
N GLU A 75 -11.22 -12.18 -6.43
CA GLU A 75 -12.50 -12.70 -6.93
C GLU A 75 -12.66 -14.15 -6.54
N LYS A 76 -13.79 -14.47 -5.90
CA LYS A 76 -14.17 -15.83 -5.57
C LYS A 76 -15.18 -16.37 -6.57
N ASN A 77 -14.96 -17.61 -6.99
CA ASN A 77 -15.89 -18.30 -7.87
C ASN A 77 -17.06 -18.86 -7.03
N ALA A 78 -18.28 -18.44 -7.37
CA ALA A 78 -19.49 -18.89 -6.69
C ALA A 78 -19.67 -20.41 -6.74
N LYS A 79 -19.14 -21.10 -7.74
CA LYS A 79 -19.21 -22.56 -7.84
C LYS A 79 -18.39 -23.27 -6.78
N GLU A 80 -17.36 -22.67 -6.26
CA GLU A 80 -16.58 -23.25 -5.18
C GLU A 80 -17.26 -23.08 -3.81
N GLU A 81 -18.06 -22.04 -3.67
CA GLU A 81 -18.86 -21.85 -2.46
C GLU A 81 -19.96 -22.90 -2.31
N GLU A 82 -20.52 -23.34 -3.45
CA GLU A 82 -21.53 -24.41 -3.45
C GLU A 82 -20.98 -25.77 -3.03
N LYS A 83 -19.68 -25.98 -3.14
CA LYS A 83 -19.03 -27.25 -2.77
C LYS A 83 -18.71 -27.34 -1.29
N ARG A 84 -18.95 -26.29 -0.51
CA ARG A 84 -18.73 -26.30 0.93
C ARG A 84 -19.82 -27.08 1.63
N GLY A 85 -19.44 -27.76 2.69
CA GLY A 85 -20.42 -28.31 3.63
C GLY A 85 -21.18 -27.20 4.35
N ASP A 86 -22.07 -27.61 5.24
CA ASP A 86 -22.82 -26.65 6.06
C ASP A 86 -21.89 -25.91 7.01
N VAL A 87 -21.75 -24.60 6.81
CA VAL A 87 -20.90 -23.77 7.66
C VAL A 87 -21.67 -23.42 8.93
N LEU A 88 -21.21 -23.92 10.06
CA LEU A 88 -21.83 -23.67 11.36
C LEU A 88 -21.39 -22.32 11.95
N TYR A 89 -20.18 -21.88 11.65
CA TYR A 89 -19.65 -20.61 12.06
C TYR A 89 -18.61 -20.15 11.04
N GLN A 90 -18.70 -18.90 10.61
CA GLN A 90 -17.76 -18.36 9.64
C GLN A 90 -17.05 -17.13 10.21
N GLY A 91 -15.83 -17.35 10.72
CA GLY A 91 -14.94 -16.27 11.15
C GLY A 91 -13.96 -15.84 10.05
N ILE A 92 -13.71 -16.73 9.09
CA ILE A 92 -12.84 -16.45 7.95
C ILE A 92 -13.72 -16.26 6.72
N ALA A 93 -13.79 -15.02 6.25
CA ALA A 93 -14.53 -14.72 5.03
C ALA A 93 -13.56 -14.75 3.84
N ALA A 94 -13.85 -15.60 2.86
CA ALA A 94 -13.13 -15.58 1.57
C ALA A 94 -14.13 -15.11 0.51
N ARG A 95 -14.28 -13.81 0.36
CA ARG A 95 -15.25 -13.19 -0.55
C ARG A 95 -14.57 -12.20 -1.47
N THR A 96 -15.22 -11.92 -2.58
CA THR A 96 -14.73 -10.91 -3.54
C THR A 96 -14.54 -9.57 -2.86
N PHE A 97 -13.39 -8.96 -3.09
CA PHE A 97 -13.05 -7.66 -2.53
C PHE A 97 -12.28 -6.79 -3.52
N GLU A 98 -12.29 -5.51 -3.25
CA GLU A 98 -11.43 -4.54 -3.93
C GLU A 98 -10.87 -3.57 -2.90
N ARG A 99 -9.54 -3.43 -2.88
CA ARG A 99 -8.85 -2.48 -2.01
C ARG A 99 -8.06 -1.50 -2.85
N VAL A 100 -8.24 -0.24 -2.57
CA VAL A 100 -7.54 0.85 -3.26
C VAL A 100 -6.64 1.57 -2.26
N PHE A 101 -5.37 1.69 -2.60
CA PHE A 101 -4.38 2.40 -1.80
C PHE A 101 -3.88 3.61 -2.57
N GLN A 102 -3.83 4.75 -1.91
CA GLN A 102 -3.25 5.96 -2.48
C GLN A 102 -1.75 5.96 -2.21
N LEU A 103 -0.97 6.12 -3.25
CA LEU A 103 0.48 6.15 -3.17
C LEU A 103 0.97 7.60 -3.23
N ALA A 104 1.93 7.94 -2.38
CA ALA A 104 2.61 9.22 -2.48
C ALA A 104 3.39 9.31 -3.79
N ASP A 105 3.75 10.52 -4.19
CA ASP A 105 4.54 10.73 -5.39
C ASP A 105 5.85 9.94 -5.31
N PHE A 106 6.25 9.38 -6.44
CA PHE A 106 7.47 8.59 -6.62
C PHE A 106 7.47 7.23 -5.92
N VAL A 107 6.35 6.79 -5.36
CA VAL A 107 6.21 5.44 -4.82
C VAL A 107 5.83 4.50 -5.96
N GLN A 108 6.63 3.46 -6.15
CA GLN A 108 6.42 2.48 -7.21
C GLN A 108 6.35 1.07 -6.63
N VAL A 109 5.58 0.22 -7.28
CA VAL A 109 5.48 -1.19 -6.92
C VAL A 109 6.69 -1.93 -7.48
N LYS A 110 7.42 -2.63 -6.62
CA LYS A 110 8.55 -3.47 -7.02
C LYS A 110 8.11 -4.88 -7.38
N GLY A 111 7.15 -5.43 -6.68
CA GLY A 111 6.66 -6.77 -6.94
C GLY A 111 5.61 -7.17 -5.93
N ALA A 112 5.05 -8.34 -6.15
CA ALA A 112 4.07 -8.92 -5.26
C ALA A 112 4.34 -10.41 -5.09
N SER A 113 4.02 -10.96 -3.92
CA SER A 113 4.16 -12.37 -3.63
C SER A 113 3.02 -12.85 -2.76
N LEU A 114 2.63 -14.10 -2.93
CA LEU A 114 1.63 -14.74 -2.09
C LEU A 114 2.32 -15.79 -1.23
N GLU A 115 2.27 -15.60 0.08
CA GLU A 115 2.95 -16.46 1.04
C GLU A 115 2.16 -16.56 2.33
N ASN A 116 1.96 -17.77 2.81
CA ASN A 116 1.29 -18.05 4.09
C ASN A 116 -0.09 -17.39 4.24
N GLY A 117 -0.85 -17.30 3.16
CA GLY A 117 -2.17 -16.68 3.17
C GLY A 117 -2.14 -15.15 3.16
N LEU A 118 -0.97 -14.56 2.96
CA LEU A 118 -0.79 -13.12 2.87
C LEU A 118 -0.29 -12.74 1.47
N LEU A 119 -0.93 -11.73 0.90
CA LEU A 119 -0.43 -11.11 -0.32
C LEU A 119 0.45 -9.93 0.09
N HIS A 120 1.73 -10.02 -0.22
CA HIS A 120 2.70 -8.97 0.03
C HIS A 120 2.94 -8.17 -1.24
N VAL A 121 2.83 -6.87 -1.15
CA VAL A 121 3.17 -5.95 -2.24
C VAL A 121 4.30 -5.05 -1.75
N ASP A 122 5.45 -5.15 -2.39
CA ASP A 122 6.62 -4.36 -2.04
C ASP A 122 6.67 -3.10 -2.89
N LEU A 123 6.88 -1.98 -2.22
CA LEU A 123 6.91 -0.67 -2.84
C LEU A 123 8.20 0.05 -2.45
N VAL A 124 8.64 0.95 -3.31
CA VAL A 124 9.81 1.77 -3.06
C VAL A 124 9.51 3.19 -3.50
N ARG A 125 10.03 4.14 -2.75
CA ARG A 125 10.00 5.55 -3.12
C ARG A 125 11.29 5.90 -3.83
N GLU A 126 11.20 6.20 -5.11
CA GLU A 126 12.33 6.61 -5.95
C GLU A 126 12.11 8.03 -6.44
N ILE A 127 12.91 8.96 -5.92
CA ILE A 127 12.88 10.34 -6.37
C ILE A 127 13.77 10.44 -7.61
N PRO A 128 13.23 10.86 -8.78
CA PRO A 128 14.06 11.03 -9.98
C PRO A 128 15.18 12.03 -9.74
N GLU A 129 16.32 11.84 -10.38
CA GLU A 129 17.47 12.74 -10.27
C GLU A 129 17.10 14.20 -10.58
N ALA A 130 16.20 14.42 -11.53
CA ALA A 130 15.72 15.75 -11.88
C ALA A 130 14.93 16.43 -10.76
N LYS A 131 14.42 15.67 -9.78
CA LYS A 131 13.63 16.17 -8.65
C LYS A 131 14.41 16.22 -7.34
N LYS A 132 15.62 15.66 -7.31
CA LYS A 132 16.45 15.73 -6.11
C LYS A 132 17.01 17.14 -5.91
N PRO A 133 17.28 17.52 -4.66
CA PRO A 133 17.95 18.79 -4.40
C PRO A 133 19.26 18.87 -5.17
N ARG A 134 19.50 19.98 -5.81
CA ARG A 134 20.74 20.24 -6.52
C ARG A 134 21.30 21.59 -6.10
N SER A 135 22.61 21.68 -6.09
CA SER A 135 23.29 22.91 -5.80
C SER A 135 23.29 23.81 -7.03
N ILE A 136 22.85 25.05 -6.88
CA ILE A 136 22.79 26.00 -7.97
C ILE A 136 24.01 26.94 -7.84
N PRO A 137 24.86 27.05 -8.89
CA PRO A 137 26.02 27.94 -8.81
C PRO A 137 25.59 29.41 -8.77
N ILE A 138 26.23 30.14 -7.87
CA ILE A 138 26.05 31.60 -7.79
C ILE A 138 27.01 32.23 -8.77
N ASN A 139 26.51 33.20 -9.59
CA ASN A 139 27.29 33.89 -10.64
C ASN A 139 27.83 32.96 -11.73
N GLY A 140 27.11 31.86 -12.02
CA GLY A 140 27.45 30.97 -13.12
C GLY A 140 28.72 30.16 -12.98
N LYS A 141 29.30 30.09 -11.77
CA LYS A 141 30.46 29.24 -11.53
C LYS A 141 30.03 27.78 -11.54
N ALA A 142 30.61 27.00 -12.45
CA ALA A 142 30.34 25.60 -12.56
C ALA A 142 30.73 24.87 -11.28
N ILE A 143 29.84 23.98 -10.81
CA ILE A 143 30.09 23.20 -9.63
C ILE A 143 30.73 21.87 -10.05
N GLU A 144 32.02 21.73 -9.80
CA GLU A 144 32.77 20.52 -10.13
C GLU A 144 32.27 19.30 -9.42
N HIS A 145 31.59 19.47 -8.27
CA HIS A 145 31.05 18.35 -7.48
C HIS A 145 29.96 17.56 -8.20
N GLN A 146 29.27 18.15 -9.16
CA GLN A 146 28.22 17.44 -9.88
C GLN A 146 28.74 16.36 -10.82
N LYS A 147 30.00 16.44 -11.22
CA LYS A 147 30.62 15.41 -12.05
C LYS A 147 30.98 14.14 -11.28
N GLN A 148 31.06 14.22 -9.97
CA GLN A 148 31.41 13.09 -9.10
C GLN A 148 30.17 12.35 -8.57
N ALA A 149 28.98 12.90 -8.73
CA ALA A 149 27.74 12.31 -8.26
C ALA A 149 27.05 11.43 -9.31
N ALA A 150 27.71 11.19 -10.42
CA ALA A 150 27.17 10.32 -11.47
C ALA A 150 27.41 8.84 -11.15
#